data_e0e71c0ee8720141396752631203a1c8
#
_entry.id   e0e71c0ee8720141396752631203a1c8
#
_cell.length_a   1.000
_cell.length_b   1.000
_cell.length_c   1.000
_cell.angle_alpha   90.00
_cell.angle_beta   90.00
_cell.angle_gamma   90.00
#
_symmetry.space_group_name_H-M   'P 1'
#
loop_
_entity.id
_entity.type
_entity.pdbx_description
1 polymer ?
#
loop_
_entity_poly.entity_id
_entity_poly.type
_entity_poly.pdbx_seq_one_letter_code
_entity_poly.pdbx_strand_id
1 'polypeptide(L)'
;KIKKRGKSYIMAVLLVAEHNNKELRPFTLNAATAASQIDAEVHAVIIGQNSESAAKKLSELPVIKKVISIEAPHYENFTAENYAPVVFKLAENYSHIICSANTFGKNLMPRIAASLDTSQVSDIIKVISADTFLRPIYAGNAFATVKSKDPKKCITIRPTSFDPCESSGGSAPIEKAEPSEEFNNTKFVKREEIKSDRPELGTARVVVSGGRGMQSGDNFKLITSVADKLNAAIGASRA
;
A
#
# COMPACT_ATOMS: atom_id res chain seq x y z
N LYS A 1 3.47 33.12 -4.17
CA LYS A 1 4.28 32.55 -5.29
C LYS A 1 5.73 32.48 -4.85
N ILE A 2 6.18 31.34 -4.33
CA ILE A 2 7.60 31.11 -4.10
C ILE A 2 8.12 30.33 -5.31
N LYS A 3 8.74 31.04 -6.24
CA LYS A 3 9.52 30.45 -7.32
C LYS A 3 10.83 29.90 -6.73
N LYS A 4 10.88 28.62 -6.42
CA LYS A 4 12.15 27.89 -6.35
C LYS A 4 12.38 27.26 -7.72
N ARG A 5 13.40 27.83 -8.41
CA ARG A 5 14.09 27.31 -9.62
C ARG A 5 13.42 26.16 -10.38
N GLY A 6 12.71 26.47 -11.44
CA GLY A 6 12.74 25.75 -12.74
C GLY A 6 12.40 24.27 -12.85
N LYS A 7 11.92 23.55 -11.82
CA LYS A 7 11.35 22.20 -11.96
C LYS A 7 9.84 22.32 -12.00
N SER A 8 9.25 22.07 -13.17
CA SER A 8 7.82 21.81 -13.31
C SER A 8 7.52 20.52 -12.56
N TYR A 9 6.91 20.61 -11.39
CA TYR A 9 6.35 19.45 -10.72
C TYR A 9 5.14 19.00 -11.56
N ILE A 10 5.23 17.82 -12.14
CA ILE A 10 4.06 17.15 -12.71
C ILE A 10 3.14 16.87 -11.52
N MET A 11 1.90 17.35 -11.58
CA MET A 11 0.86 16.94 -10.63
C MET A 11 0.49 15.49 -10.96
N ALA A 12 1.24 14.53 -10.41
CA ALA A 12 1.04 13.11 -10.62
C ALA A 12 1.15 12.37 -9.29
N VAL A 13 0.45 11.27 -9.20
CA VAL A 13 0.45 10.37 -8.04
C VAL A 13 1.38 9.19 -8.30
N LEU A 14 2.30 8.92 -7.38
CA LEU A 14 3.10 7.71 -7.37
C LEU A 14 2.46 6.68 -6.44
N LEU A 15 1.88 5.63 -7.00
CA LEU A 15 1.40 4.48 -6.27
C LEU A 15 2.56 3.50 -6.04
N VAL A 16 2.86 3.18 -4.79
CA VAL A 16 3.81 2.12 -4.46
C VAL A 16 3.04 0.81 -4.35
N ALA A 17 3.24 -0.08 -5.34
CA ALA A 17 2.51 -1.34 -5.44
C ALA A 17 3.05 -2.38 -4.45
N GLU A 18 2.16 -3.06 -3.75
CA GLU A 18 2.49 -4.23 -2.95
C GLU A 18 2.28 -5.50 -3.76
N HIS A 19 3.24 -6.41 -3.71
CA HIS A 19 3.25 -7.68 -4.45
C HIS A 19 4.11 -8.73 -3.75
N ASN A 20 4.09 -9.95 -4.28
CA ASN A 20 4.94 -11.06 -3.83
C ASN A 20 5.95 -11.49 -4.91
N ASN A 21 6.38 -10.57 -5.78
CA ASN A 21 7.16 -10.75 -7.00
C ASN A 21 6.41 -11.42 -8.17
N LYS A 22 5.35 -12.18 -7.93
CA LYS A 22 4.57 -12.86 -8.97
C LYS A 22 3.20 -12.22 -9.19
N GLU A 23 2.56 -11.82 -8.11
CA GLU A 23 1.19 -11.32 -8.10
C GLU A 23 1.07 -10.04 -7.28
N LEU A 24 0.17 -9.16 -7.72
CA LEU A 24 -0.21 -8.00 -6.92
C LEU A 24 -0.97 -8.45 -5.68
N ARG A 25 -0.72 -7.80 -4.56
CA ARG A 25 -1.59 -7.93 -3.40
C ARG A 25 -2.91 -7.19 -3.65
N PRO A 26 -4.06 -7.75 -3.27
CA PRO A 26 -5.37 -7.17 -3.56
C PRO A 26 -5.51 -5.70 -3.17
N PHE A 27 -4.93 -5.29 -2.06
CA PHE A 27 -4.98 -3.91 -1.57
C PHE A 27 -4.30 -2.87 -2.48
N THR A 28 -3.47 -3.31 -3.42
CA THR A 28 -2.92 -2.44 -4.46
C THR A 28 -4.02 -1.88 -5.35
N LEU A 29 -5.07 -2.66 -5.65
CA LEU A 29 -6.19 -2.21 -6.47
C LEU A 29 -7.02 -1.13 -5.74
N ASN A 30 -7.21 -1.28 -4.42
CA ASN A 30 -7.89 -0.28 -3.59
C ASN A 30 -7.10 1.03 -3.53
N ALA A 31 -5.75 0.92 -3.41
CA ALA A 31 -4.88 2.07 -3.41
C ALA A 31 -4.83 2.77 -4.79
N ALA A 32 -4.95 2.01 -5.88
CA ALA A 32 -5.04 2.56 -7.23
C ALA A 32 -6.33 3.38 -7.43
N THR A 33 -7.47 2.91 -6.90
CA THR A 33 -8.72 3.69 -6.87
C THR A 33 -8.54 5.00 -6.09
N ALA A 34 -7.97 4.94 -4.88
CA ALA A 34 -7.74 6.15 -4.10
C ALA A 34 -6.79 7.13 -4.81
N ALA A 35 -5.76 6.62 -5.49
CA ALA A 35 -4.82 7.42 -6.27
C ALA A 35 -5.54 8.17 -7.41
N SER A 36 -6.42 7.48 -8.16
CA SER A 36 -7.18 8.07 -9.26
C SER A 36 -8.20 9.14 -8.81
N GLN A 37 -8.65 9.11 -7.55
CA GLN A 37 -9.48 10.15 -6.97
C GLN A 37 -8.68 11.41 -6.61
N ILE A 38 -7.35 11.32 -6.47
CA ILE A 38 -6.47 12.45 -6.22
C ILE A 38 -6.11 13.16 -7.53
N ASP A 39 -5.67 12.39 -8.52
CA ASP A 39 -5.31 12.88 -9.85
C ASP A 39 -5.52 11.78 -10.91
N ALA A 40 -5.81 12.17 -12.13
CA ALA A 40 -5.95 11.26 -13.28
C ALA A 40 -4.60 10.70 -13.74
N GLU A 41 -3.49 11.40 -13.45
CA GLU A 41 -2.13 10.98 -13.80
C GLU A 41 -1.54 10.13 -12.67
N VAL A 42 -1.85 8.82 -12.70
CA VAL A 42 -1.36 7.84 -11.73
C VAL A 42 -0.27 7.00 -12.37
N HIS A 43 0.93 7.11 -11.82
CA HIS A 43 2.03 6.19 -12.12
C HIS A 43 2.19 5.20 -10.96
N ALA A 44 2.59 3.98 -11.26
CA ALA A 44 2.84 2.97 -10.25
C ALA A 44 4.29 2.51 -10.29
N VAL A 45 4.88 2.28 -9.13
CA VAL A 45 6.20 1.67 -9.00
C VAL A 45 6.08 0.27 -8.42
N ILE A 46 6.79 -0.66 -9.05
CA ILE A 46 6.99 -2.03 -8.57
C ILE A 46 8.48 -2.26 -8.35
N ILE A 47 8.84 -2.73 -7.16
CA ILE A 47 10.22 -2.92 -6.72
C ILE A 47 10.36 -4.37 -6.27
N GLY A 48 11.15 -5.17 -6.97
CA GLY A 48 11.23 -6.60 -6.68
C GLY A 48 12.39 -7.32 -7.35
N GLN A 49 12.30 -8.63 -7.35
CA GLN A 49 13.17 -9.51 -8.13
C GLN A 49 12.30 -10.47 -8.94
N ASN A 50 12.55 -10.57 -10.25
CA ASN A 50 11.73 -11.37 -11.17
C ASN A 50 10.23 -11.00 -11.08
N SER A 51 9.94 -9.71 -11.07
CA SER A 51 8.60 -9.16 -10.82
C SER A 51 7.83 -8.80 -12.10
N GLU A 52 8.29 -9.25 -13.28
CA GLU A 52 7.70 -8.91 -14.58
C GLU A 52 6.23 -9.31 -14.68
N SER A 53 5.83 -10.46 -14.11
CA SER A 53 4.43 -10.89 -14.13
C SER A 53 3.53 -9.96 -13.31
N ALA A 54 4.00 -9.50 -12.16
CA ALA A 54 3.28 -8.54 -11.32
C ALA A 54 3.27 -7.14 -11.97
N ALA A 55 4.37 -6.72 -12.61
CA ALA A 55 4.44 -5.47 -13.36
C ALA A 55 3.45 -5.46 -14.54
N LYS A 56 3.32 -6.59 -15.25
CA LYS A 56 2.34 -6.74 -16.33
C LYS A 56 0.91 -6.59 -15.79
N LYS A 57 0.56 -7.29 -14.71
CA LYS A 57 -0.77 -7.14 -14.07
C LYS A 57 -1.04 -5.71 -13.63
N LEU A 58 -0.02 -5.01 -13.10
CA LEU A 58 -0.13 -3.61 -12.70
C LEU A 58 -0.40 -2.70 -13.91
N SER A 59 0.21 -2.98 -15.07
CA SER A 59 0.01 -2.23 -16.30
C SER A 59 -1.38 -2.42 -16.93
N GLU A 60 -2.08 -3.49 -16.58
CA GLU A 60 -3.43 -3.82 -17.05
C GLU A 60 -4.52 -3.06 -16.27
N LEU A 61 -4.18 -2.39 -15.16
CA LEU A 61 -5.14 -1.58 -14.40
C LEU A 61 -5.47 -0.29 -15.16
N PRO A 62 -6.76 -0.01 -15.46
CA PRO A 62 -7.14 1.11 -16.33
C PRO A 62 -6.82 2.48 -15.76
N VAL A 63 -6.67 2.60 -14.45
CA VAL A 63 -6.31 3.85 -13.76
C VAL A 63 -4.82 4.18 -13.82
N ILE A 64 -3.97 3.20 -14.14
CA ILE A 64 -2.52 3.39 -14.22
C ILE A 64 -2.13 3.90 -15.61
N LYS A 65 -1.32 4.97 -15.66
CA LYS A 65 -0.82 5.57 -16.89
C LYS A 65 0.61 5.15 -17.22
N LYS A 66 1.37 4.78 -16.22
CA LYS A 66 2.74 4.28 -16.38
C LYS A 66 3.12 3.38 -15.22
N VAL A 67 3.87 2.31 -15.51
CA VAL A 67 4.51 1.44 -14.52
C VAL A 67 6.01 1.65 -14.56
N ILE A 68 6.62 1.86 -13.41
CA ILE A 68 8.07 1.92 -13.22
C ILE A 68 8.49 0.61 -12.56
N SER A 69 9.26 -0.20 -13.27
CA SER A 69 9.77 -1.49 -12.77
C SER A 69 11.23 -1.36 -12.37
N ILE A 70 11.54 -1.74 -11.14
CA ILE A 70 12.88 -1.68 -10.56
C ILE A 70 13.21 -3.04 -9.98
N GLU A 71 14.27 -3.64 -10.50
CA GLU A 71 14.64 -5.01 -10.15
C GLU A 71 16.09 -5.09 -9.67
N ALA A 72 16.28 -5.79 -8.55
CA ALA A 72 17.59 -6.18 -8.06
C ALA A 72 17.45 -7.37 -7.09
N PRO A 73 18.54 -8.18 -6.88
CA PRO A 73 18.50 -9.32 -5.98
C PRO A 73 18.10 -8.95 -4.53
N HIS A 74 18.53 -7.81 -4.03
CA HIS A 74 18.23 -7.36 -2.66
C HIS A 74 16.77 -6.89 -2.47
N TYR A 75 15.96 -6.86 -3.53
CA TYR A 75 14.51 -6.62 -3.47
C TYR A 75 13.68 -7.91 -3.48
N GLU A 76 14.31 -9.10 -3.50
CA GLU A 76 13.59 -10.38 -3.43
C GLU A 76 12.62 -10.43 -2.25
N ASN A 77 13.10 -9.97 -1.09
CA ASN A 77 12.31 -9.84 0.11
C ASN A 77 12.13 -8.38 0.49
N PHE A 78 10.89 -7.99 0.75
CA PHE A 78 10.59 -6.63 1.15
C PHE A 78 11.30 -6.25 2.45
N THR A 79 12.09 -5.17 2.39
CA THR A 79 12.59 -4.42 3.53
C THR A 79 12.36 -2.94 3.25
N ALA A 80 11.83 -2.20 4.22
CA ALA A 80 11.54 -0.77 4.03
C ALA A 80 12.84 0.03 3.81
N GLU A 81 13.95 -0.47 4.35
CA GLU A 81 15.28 0.10 4.21
C GLU A 81 15.76 0.12 2.75
N ASN A 82 15.50 -0.93 2.00
CA ASN A 82 15.87 -1.03 0.59
C ASN A 82 14.88 -0.31 -0.33
N TYR A 83 13.59 -0.31 0.02
CA TYR A 83 12.55 0.29 -0.82
C TYR A 83 12.50 1.82 -0.70
N ALA A 84 12.66 2.36 0.53
CA ALA A 84 12.51 3.79 0.77
C ALA A 84 13.47 4.68 -0.05
N PRO A 85 14.77 4.36 -0.24
CA PRO A 85 15.67 5.17 -1.07
C PRO A 85 15.23 5.25 -2.52
N VAL A 86 14.71 4.16 -3.09
CA VAL A 86 14.18 4.11 -4.45
C VAL A 86 12.99 5.03 -4.60
N VAL A 87 12.00 4.87 -3.70
CA VAL A 87 10.78 5.69 -3.74
C VAL A 87 11.10 7.16 -3.47
N PHE A 88 12.03 7.46 -2.58
CA PHE A 88 12.50 8.82 -2.32
C PHE A 88 13.05 9.48 -3.59
N LYS A 89 13.93 8.78 -4.33
CA LYS A 89 14.50 9.27 -5.60
C LYS A 89 13.40 9.54 -6.64
N LEU A 90 12.45 8.62 -6.79
CA LEU A 90 11.32 8.81 -7.71
C LEU A 90 10.41 9.96 -7.28
N ALA A 91 10.17 10.10 -5.98
CA ALA A 91 9.26 11.08 -5.40
C ALA A 91 9.62 12.54 -5.74
N GLU A 92 10.85 12.82 -6.19
CA GLU A 92 11.22 14.16 -6.68
C GLU A 92 10.28 14.66 -7.79
N ASN A 93 9.76 13.76 -8.61
CA ASN A 93 8.93 14.07 -9.77
C ASN A 93 7.41 14.01 -9.49
N TYR A 94 7.00 13.64 -8.27
CA TYR A 94 5.59 13.44 -7.92
C TYR A 94 5.14 14.38 -6.81
N SER A 95 3.88 14.76 -6.86
CA SER A 95 3.22 15.56 -5.82
C SER A 95 2.66 14.69 -4.68
N HIS A 96 2.31 13.45 -4.99
CA HIS A 96 1.72 12.51 -4.05
C HIS A 96 2.42 11.14 -4.13
N ILE A 97 2.65 10.54 -2.98
CA ILE A 97 3.11 9.17 -2.83
C ILE A 97 2.06 8.42 -2.01
N ILE A 98 1.56 7.31 -2.53
CA ILE A 98 0.44 6.60 -1.93
C ILE A 98 0.69 5.10 -1.87
N CYS A 99 0.25 4.45 -0.79
CA CYS A 99 0.17 3.00 -0.66
C CYS A 99 -0.93 2.58 0.34
N SER A 100 -1.17 1.29 0.50
CA SER A 100 -2.13 0.75 1.47
C SER A 100 -1.66 0.92 2.90
N ALA A 101 -2.58 1.17 3.85
CA ALA A 101 -2.30 1.27 5.30
C ALA A 101 -2.25 -0.12 6.00
N ASN A 102 -1.68 -1.11 5.34
CA ASN A 102 -1.37 -2.41 5.93
C ASN A 102 0.06 -2.44 6.50
N THR A 103 0.58 -3.60 6.88
CA THR A 103 1.94 -3.73 7.44
C THR A 103 3.03 -3.25 6.49
N PHE A 104 2.87 -3.46 5.18
CA PHE A 104 3.78 -2.96 4.16
C PHE A 104 3.85 -1.43 4.18
N GLY A 105 2.73 -0.75 3.98
CA GLY A 105 2.71 0.71 3.90
C GLY A 105 2.98 1.40 5.23
N LYS A 106 2.57 0.81 6.36
CA LYS A 106 2.88 1.33 7.70
C LYS A 106 4.37 1.27 8.04
N ASN A 107 5.11 0.34 7.47
CA ASN A 107 6.55 0.26 7.61
C ASN A 107 7.29 1.19 6.62
N LEU A 108 6.83 1.26 5.38
CA LEU A 108 7.52 1.97 4.30
C LEU A 108 7.27 3.48 4.31
N MET A 109 6.01 3.91 4.39
CA MET A 109 5.63 5.30 4.17
C MET A 109 6.22 6.29 5.19
N PRO A 110 6.33 5.97 6.49
CA PRO A 110 6.97 6.89 7.44
C PRO A 110 8.43 7.20 7.10
N ARG A 111 9.18 6.21 6.56
CA ARG A 111 10.56 6.41 6.12
C ARG A 111 10.64 7.35 4.92
N ILE A 112 9.74 7.17 3.95
CA ILE A 112 9.65 8.03 2.77
C ILE A 112 9.30 9.45 3.20
N ALA A 113 8.29 9.62 4.06
CA ALA A 113 7.85 10.92 4.57
C ALA A 113 8.98 11.66 5.32
N ALA A 114 9.70 10.95 6.20
CA ALA A 114 10.84 11.50 6.91
C ALA A 114 11.98 11.92 5.97
N SER A 115 12.27 11.12 4.94
CA SER A 115 13.30 11.44 3.94
C SER A 115 12.93 12.65 3.08
N LEU A 116 11.62 12.87 2.85
CA LEU A 116 11.08 14.02 2.10
C LEU A 116 10.86 15.26 2.96
N ASP A 117 11.13 15.19 4.27
CA ASP A 117 10.82 16.24 5.25
C ASP A 117 9.37 16.72 5.14
N THR A 118 8.43 15.76 5.15
CA THR A 118 7.00 16.01 4.98
C THR A 118 6.18 15.20 5.99
N SER A 119 4.98 15.70 6.30
CA SER A 119 4.04 15.01 7.18
C SER A 119 3.33 13.88 6.45
N GLN A 120 3.21 12.72 7.09
CA GLN A 120 2.39 11.63 6.56
C GLN A 120 0.92 11.80 6.94
N VAL A 121 0.02 11.69 5.96
CA VAL A 121 -1.43 11.55 6.19
C VAL A 121 -1.79 10.07 6.21
N SER A 122 -1.96 9.52 7.39
CA SER A 122 -2.12 8.07 7.59
C SER A 122 -3.57 7.62 7.56
N ASP A 123 -3.80 6.45 6.92
CA ASP A 123 -5.03 5.66 7.05
C ASP A 123 -6.28 6.44 6.63
N ILE A 124 -6.20 7.16 5.49
CA ILE A 124 -7.34 7.91 4.97
C ILE A 124 -8.46 6.96 4.53
N ILE A 125 -9.70 7.42 4.70
CA ILE A 125 -10.92 6.69 4.30
C ILE A 125 -11.68 7.38 3.18
N LYS A 126 -11.30 8.62 2.83
CA LYS A 126 -11.90 9.38 1.73
C LYS A 126 -10.94 10.44 1.23
N VAL A 127 -10.89 10.61 -0.08
CA VAL A 127 -10.28 11.75 -0.76
C VAL A 127 -11.36 12.82 -0.92
N ILE A 128 -11.13 14.03 -0.39
CA ILE A 128 -12.03 15.18 -0.54
C ILE A 128 -11.54 16.08 -1.66
N SER A 129 -10.21 16.30 -1.71
CA SER A 129 -9.51 16.99 -2.78
C SER A 129 -8.06 16.51 -2.81
N ALA A 130 -7.25 17.00 -3.76
CA ALA A 130 -5.85 16.63 -3.87
C ALA A 130 -5.01 16.94 -2.62
N ASP A 131 -5.45 17.81 -1.74
CA ASP A 131 -4.74 18.19 -0.52
C ASP A 131 -5.53 17.94 0.78
N THR A 132 -6.76 17.44 0.67
CA THR A 132 -7.70 17.31 1.81
C THR A 132 -8.28 15.91 1.88
N PHE A 133 -8.16 15.29 3.04
CA PHE A 133 -8.47 13.88 3.25
C PHE A 133 -9.27 13.69 4.55
N LEU A 134 -10.14 12.68 4.58
CA LEU A 134 -10.83 12.25 5.80
C LEU A 134 -10.12 11.02 6.36
N ARG A 135 -9.84 11.03 7.65
CA ARG A 135 -9.24 9.89 8.36
C ARG A 135 -9.87 9.66 9.73
N PRO A 136 -9.95 8.42 10.19
CA PRO A 136 -10.39 8.14 11.57
C PRO A 136 -9.27 8.45 12.57
N ILE A 137 -9.66 8.90 13.74
CA ILE A 137 -8.82 9.13 14.91
C ILE A 137 -9.48 8.51 16.14
N TYR A 138 -8.76 8.39 17.25
CA TYR A 138 -9.26 7.76 18.48
C TYR A 138 -9.88 6.37 18.21
N ALA A 139 -9.14 5.50 17.53
CA ALA A 139 -9.57 4.14 17.16
C ALA A 139 -10.91 4.12 16.36
N GLY A 140 -11.21 5.17 15.61
CA GLY A 140 -12.43 5.27 14.80
C GLY A 140 -13.63 5.93 15.48
N ASN A 141 -13.48 6.37 16.74
CA ASN A 141 -14.56 7.09 17.45
C ASN A 141 -14.79 8.52 16.92
N ALA A 142 -13.82 9.08 16.21
CA ALA A 142 -13.93 10.37 15.58
C ALA A 142 -13.30 10.38 14.19
N PHE A 143 -13.74 11.30 13.35
CA PHE A 143 -13.20 11.51 12.01
C PHE A 143 -12.60 12.91 11.91
N ALA A 144 -11.37 13.00 11.40
CA ALA A 144 -10.71 14.27 11.16
C ALA A 144 -10.62 14.54 9.65
N THR A 145 -11.05 15.71 9.22
CA THR A 145 -10.72 16.25 7.90
C THR A 145 -9.37 16.96 8.00
N VAL A 146 -8.37 16.44 7.30
CA VAL A 146 -7.00 16.94 7.35
C VAL A 146 -6.63 17.54 5.99
N LYS A 147 -6.14 18.78 6.02
CA LYS A 147 -5.56 19.44 4.85
C LYS A 147 -4.04 19.51 4.99
N SER A 148 -3.33 18.85 4.08
CA SER A 148 -1.87 18.93 4.02
C SER A 148 -1.42 20.18 3.25
N LYS A 149 -0.55 20.97 3.87
CA LYS A 149 0.08 22.15 3.25
C LYS A 149 1.45 21.83 2.64
N ASP A 150 1.95 20.63 2.87
CA ASP A 150 3.25 20.20 2.38
C ASP A 150 3.27 20.18 0.83
N PRO A 151 4.39 20.49 0.19
CA PRO A 151 4.50 20.46 -1.27
C PRO A 151 4.36 19.04 -1.83
N LYS A 152 4.76 18.03 -1.05
CA LYS A 152 4.59 16.61 -1.35
C LYS A 152 3.73 15.97 -0.28
N LYS A 153 2.86 15.05 -0.65
CA LYS A 153 1.94 14.36 0.25
C LYS A 153 2.27 12.88 0.30
N CYS A 154 2.63 12.39 1.47
CA CYS A 154 2.82 10.97 1.75
C CYS A 154 1.55 10.43 2.40
N ILE A 155 0.88 9.48 1.74
CA ILE A 155 -0.48 9.07 2.11
C ILE A 155 -0.53 7.54 2.24
N THR A 156 -1.15 7.05 3.32
CA THR A 156 -1.60 5.66 3.35
C THR A 156 -3.11 5.60 3.39
N ILE A 157 -3.70 4.69 2.62
CA ILE A 157 -5.16 4.51 2.52
C ILE A 157 -5.62 3.30 3.31
N ARG A 158 -6.82 3.38 3.90
CA ARG A 158 -7.50 2.21 4.46
C ARG A 158 -8.13 1.40 3.33
N PRO A 159 -7.62 0.20 3.01
CA PRO A 159 -8.10 -0.54 1.83
C PRO A 159 -9.60 -0.78 1.82
N THR A 160 -10.18 -1.10 2.98
CA THR A 160 -11.61 -1.41 3.12
C THR A 160 -12.55 -0.22 2.91
N SER A 161 -12.01 0.99 2.75
CA SER A 161 -12.79 2.21 2.50
C SER A 161 -12.82 2.65 1.04
N PHE A 162 -12.12 1.93 0.17
CA PHE A 162 -12.08 2.17 -1.27
C PHE A 162 -12.37 0.87 -2.00
N ASP A 163 -13.25 0.92 -2.97
CA ASP A 163 -13.49 -0.25 -3.82
C ASP A 163 -12.25 -0.55 -4.68
N PRO A 164 -11.92 -1.82 -4.94
CA PRO A 164 -10.83 -2.15 -5.84
C PRO A 164 -11.14 -1.66 -7.26
N CYS A 165 -10.16 -1.11 -7.96
CA CYS A 165 -10.31 -0.82 -9.38
C CYS A 165 -10.43 -2.11 -10.20
N GLU A 166 -10.90 -2.00 -11.44
CA GLU A 166 -10.91 -3.12 -12.37
C GLU A 166 -9.48 -3.67 -12.57
N SER A 167 -9.37 -4.99 -12.61
CA SER A 167 -8.08 -5.70 -12.70
C SER A 167 -7.54 -5.82 -14.14
N SER A 168 -8.31 -5.35 -15.13
CA SER A 168 -7.97 -5.43 -16.56
C SER A 168 -8.61 -4.27 -17.32
N GLY A 169 -8.15 -4.08 -18.58
CA GLY A 169 -8.65 -3.01 -19.45
C GLY A 169 -7.67 -1.86 -19.66
N GLY A 170 -6.57 -1.83 -18.90
CA GLY A 170 -5.45 -0.92 -19.12
C GLY A 170 -4.35 -1.52 -19.99
N SER A 171 -3.42 -0.68 -20.42
CA SER A 171 -2.23 -1.05 -21.20
C SER A 171 -1.09 -0.03 -20.99
N ALA A 172 -0.83 0.28 -19.73
CA ALA A 172 0.21 1.25 -19.37
C ALA A 172 1.61 0.79 -19.80
N PRO A 173 2.47 1.66 -20.31
CA PRO A 173 3.85 1.32 -20.62
C PRO A 173 4.60 0.97 -19.32
N ILE A 174 5.51 -0.02 -19.44
CA ILE A 174 6.39 -0.43 -18.35
C ILE A 174 7.78 0.11 -18.68
N GLU A 175 8.28 1.01 -17.84
CA GLU A 175 9.62 1.58 -17.93
C GLU A 175 10.51 0.97 -16.85
N LYS A 176 11.71 0.55 -17.22
CA LYS A 176 12.72 0.10 -16.26
C LYS A 176 13.46 1.30 -15.68
N ALA A 177 13.73 1.25 -14.38
CA ALA A 177 14.55 2.26 -13.71
C ALA A 177 15.64 1.58 -12.86
N GLU A 178 16.70 2.35 -12.58
CA GLU A 178 17.85 1.85 -11.86
C GLU A 178 17.55 1.60 -10.38
N PRO A 179 18.03 0.49 -9.81
CA PRO A 179 17.91 0.22 -8.38
C PRO A 179 18.76 1.19 -7.56
N SER A 180 18.48 1.26 -6.27
CA SER A 180 19.37 1.88 -5.29
C SER A 180 20.37 0.85 -4.76
N GLU A 181 21.44 1.33 -4.15
CA GLU A 181 22.37 0.46 -3.46
C GLU A 181 21.69 -0.32 -2.33
N GLU A 182 22.18 -1.52 -2.07
CA GLU A 182 21.66 -2.37 -0.99
C GLU A 182 21.98 -1.77 0.37
N PHE A 183 20.98 -1.76 1.26
CA PHE A 183 21.14 -1.34 2.63
C PHE A 183 21.66 -2.49 3.49
N ASN A 184 22.94 -2.43 3.88
CA ASN A 184 23.64 -3.56 4.50
C ASN A 184 23.48 -3.67 6.02
N ASN A 185 22.81 -2.71 6.69
CA ASN A 185 22.65 -2.72 8.15
C ASN A 185 21.49 -3.59 8.65
N THR A 186 20.63 -4.05 7.75
CA THR A 186 19.55 -5.01 8.04
C THR A 186 19.62 -6.17 7.07
N LYS A 187 19.29 -7.37 7.56
CA LYS A 187 19.31 -8.59 6.75
C LYS A 187 18.00 -9.34 6.94
N PHE A 188 17.38 -9.75 5.82
CA PHE A 188 16.29 -10.70 5.87
C PHE A 188 16.82 -12.06 6.33
N VAL A 189 16.21 -12.63 7.37
CA VAL A 189 16.63 -13.92 7.92
C VAL A 189 15.74 -15.04 7.41
N LYS A 190 14.43 -14.94 7.65
CA LYS A 190 13.45 -15.93 7.20
C LYS A 190 12.03 -15.36 7.25
N ARG A 191 11.15 -15.99 6.52
CA ARG A 191 9.70 -15.85 6.64
C ARG A 191 9.11 -17.19 7.04
N GLU A 192 8.27 -17.18 8.04
CA GLU A 192 7.45 -18.33 8.43
C GLU A 192 6.00 -18.01 8.05
N GLU A 193 5.45 -18.78 7.13
CA GLU A 193 4.06 -18.66 6.70
C GLU A 193 3.29 -19.90 7.16
N ILE A 194 2.23 -19.69 7.92
CA ILE A 194 1.28 -20.74 8.26
C ILE A 194 0.37 -20.90 7.06
N LYS A 195 0.52 -22.03 6.35
CA LYS A 195 -0.42 -22.40 5.30
C LYS A 195 -1.74 -22.81 5.97
N SER A 196 -2.80 -22.13 5.62
CA SER A 196 -4.15 -22.44 6.07
C SER A 196 -5.03 -22.67 4.85
N ASP A 197 -5.91 -23.65 4.92
CA ASP A 197 -6.95 -23.88 3.91
C ASP A 197 -8.06 -22.82 3.96
N ARG A 198 -8.00 -21.93 4.94
CA ARG A 198 -8.95 -20.81 5.12
C ARG A 198 -8.53 -19.58 4.32
N PRO A 199 -9.48 -18.72 3.93
CA PRO A 199 -9.19 -17.42 3.35
C PRO A 199 -8.23 -16.61 4.26
N GLU A 200 -7.32 -15.87 3.63
CA GLU A 200 -6.39 -14.99 4.34
C GLU A 200 -7.16 -13.86 5.05
N LEU A 201 -6.87 -13.64 6.34
CA LEU A 201 -7.60 -12.70 7.19
C LEU A 201 -7.70 -11.27 6.59
N GLY A 202 -6.63 -10.80 5.95
CA GLY A 202 -6.57 -9.45 5.39
C GLY A 202 -7.41 -9.26 4.11
N THR A 203 -7.73 -10.35 3.39
CA THR A 203 -8.40 -10.31 2.09
C THR A 203 -9.74 -11.06 2.07
N ALA A 204 -10.08 -11.73 3.17
CA ALA A 204 -11.30 -12.50 3.28
C ALA A 204 -12.55 -11.61 3.18
N ARG A 205 -13.53 -12.06 2.38
CA ARG A 205 -14.82 -11.40 2.28
C ARG A 205 -15.64 -11.45 3.58
N VAL A 206 -15.48 -12.54 4.34
CA VAL A 206 -16.15 -12.74 5.63
C VAL A 206 -15.09 -13.09 6.66
N VAL A 207 -15.15 -12.45 7.81
CA VAL A 207 -14.28 -12.72 8.96
C VAL A 207 -15.15 -12.96 10.18
N VAL A 208 -14.89 -14.07 10.88
CA VAL A 208 -15.48 -14.36 12.19
C VAL A 208 -14.37 -14.20 13.23
N SER A 209 -14.59 -13.33 14.22
CA SER A 209 -13.52 -12.97 15.15
C SER A 209 -13.92 -13.18 16.59
N GLY A 210 -12.96 -13.58 17.40
CA GLY A 210 -13.05 -13.65 18.86
C GLY A 210 -12.02 -12.75 19.54
N GLY A 211 -12.28 -12.40 20.76
CA GLY A 211 -11.38 -11.61 21.58
C GLY A 211 -11.40 -12.04 23.03
N ARG A 212 -11.09 -11.12 23.94
CA ARG A 212 -11.04 -11.37 25.40
C ARG A 212 -12.31 -12.05 25.94
N GLY A 213 -13.49 -11.77 25.37
CA GLY A 213 -14.74 -12.41 25.78
C GLY A 213 -14.79 -13.92 25.56
N MET A 214 -13.88 -14.48 24.74
CA MET A 214 -13.75 -15.94 24.57
C MET A 214 -13.08 -16.63 25.75
N GLN A 215 -12.40 -15.89 26.63
CA GLN A 215 -11.74 -16.34 27.87
C GLN A 215 -10.59 -17.35 27.64
N SER A 216 -10.79 -18.36 26.79
CA SER A 216 -9.80 -19.40 26.49
C SER A 216 -9.74 -19.68 24.99
N GLY A 217 -8.57 -20.10 24.50
CA GLY A 217 -8.38 -20.59 23.13
C GLY A 217 -9.26 -21.82 22.82
N ASP A 218 -9.62 -22.64 23.81
CA ASP A 218 -10.48 -23.79 23.62
C ASP A 218 -11.89 -23.40 23.16
N ASN A 219 -12.37 -22.22 23.53
CA ASN A 219 -13.68 -21.69 23.14
C ASN A 219 -13.71 -21.23 21.69
N PHE A 220 -12.55 -21.10 21.03
CA PHE A 220 -12.49 -20.80 19.58
C PHE A 220 -13.12 -21.89 18.71
N LYS A 221 -13.41 -23.07 19.25
CA LYS A 221 -14.18 -24.12 18.55
C LYS A 221 -15.53 -23.60 18.06
N LEU A 222 -16.19 -22.71 18.82
CA LEU A 222 -17.45 -22.07 18.42
C LEU A 222 -17.24 -21.18 17.18
N ILE A 223 -16.23 -20.33 17.19
CA ILE A 223 -15.87 -19.45 16.08
C ILE A 223 -15.47 -20.26 14.86
N THR A 224 -14.70 -21.31 15.04
CA THR A 224 -14.25 -22.23 14.02
C THR A 224 -15.45 -22.87 13.29
N SER A 225 -16.43 -23.40 14.06
CA SER A 225 -17.61 -24.04 13.47
C SER A 225 -18.49 -23.09 12.63
N VAL A 226 -18.58 -21.80 13.02
CA VAL A 226 -19.27 -20.77 12.26
C VAL A 226 -18.48 -20.38 11.02
N ALA A 227 -17.17 -20.17 11.18
CA ALA A 227 -16.28 -19.79 10.08
C ALA A 227 -16.27 -20.86 8.97
N ASP A 228 -16.27 -22.16 9.36
CA ASP A 228 -16.33 -23.28 8.39
C ASP A 228 -17.59 -23.23 7.52
N LYS A 229 -18.75 -22.97 8.15
CA LYS A 229 -20.02 -22.86 7.42
C LYS A 229 -20.09 -21.66 6.49
N LEU A 230 -19.37 -20.60 6.80
CA LEU A 230 -19.37 -19.36 6.03
C LEU A 230 -18.19 -19.25 5.05
N ASN A 231 -17.29 -20.25 5.02
CA ASN A 231 -16.00 -20.16 4.35
C ASN A 231 -15.27 -18.86 4.69
N ALA A 232 -15.22 -18.54 5.99
CA ALA A 232 -14.72 -17.29 6.51
C ALA A 232 -13.30 -17.43 7.07
N ALA A 233 -12.55 -16.33 7.09
CA ALA A 233 -11.33 -16.23 7.87
C ALA A 233 -11.65 -16.13 9.37
N ILE A 234 -10.72 -16.56 10.21
CA ILE A 234 -10.82 -16.44 11.68
C ILE A 234 -9.86 -15.35 12.13
N GLY A 235 -10.40 -14.37 12.86
CA GLY A 235 -9.64 -13.31 13.49
C GLY A 235 -9.58 -13.48 15.01
N ALA A 236 -8.51 -12.98 15.61
CA ALA A 236 -8.39 -12.88 17.06
C ALA A 236 -7.85 -11.50 17.46
N SER A 237 -8.34 -10.95 18.58
CA SER A 237 -7.73 -9.76 19.15
C SER A 237 -6.39 -10.13 19.84
N ARG A 238 -5.57 -9.12 20.10
CA ARG A 238 -4.28 -9.31 20.81
C ARG A 238 -4.44 -9.54 22.34
N ALA A 239 -5.66 -9.44 22.83
CA ALA A 239 -5.98 -9.55 24.26
C ALA A 239 -6.32 -11.00 24.64
#